data_91d1a73aa49bfcbb292698d6a6cacbe1
#
_entry.id   91d1a73aa49bfcbb292698d6a6cacbe1
#
_cell.length_a   1.000
_cell.length_b   1.000
_cell.length_c   1.000
_cell.angle_alpha   90.00
_cell.angle_beta   90.00
_cell.angle_gamma   90.00
#
_symmetry.space_group_name_H-M   'P 1'
#
loop_
_entity.id
_entity.type
_entity.pdbx_description
1 polymer ?
#
loop_
_entity_poly.entity_id
_entity_poly.type
_entity_poly.pdbx_seq_one_letter_code
_entity_poly.pdbx_strand_id
1 'polypeptide(L)'
;ERWPEVPIHLSVQANTTNYASVRFWQSVGVKRIILSRELSLDEVAEIRDACPDMELEVFVHGALCIAYSGRCLLSGYFNHRDPNQGSCTNSCRWDYKLHEATDNAAGDVQACGNTPIGNPQDAGAVGTATRSRLDTTQGLALGGGPRHIGGSKVWLLEEGTRPGELMPIEEDEHGTYILN
;
A
#
# COMPACT_ATOMS: atom_id res chain seq x y z
N GLU A 1 25.41 -14.80 10.12
CA GLU A 1 26.74 -15.40 10.32
C GLU A 1 27.44 -14.89 11.58
N ARG A 2 26.99 -13.77 12.17
CA ARG A 2 27.51 -13.28 13.45
C ARG A 2 26.96 -14.06 14.65
N TRP A 3 25.75 -14.61 14.50
CA TRP A 3 25.00 -15.34 15.52
C TRP A 3 24.37 -16.58 14.90
N PRO A 4 25.17 -17.60 14.49
CA PRO A 4 24.67 -18.77 13.75
C PRO A 4 23.72 -19.67 14.55
N GLU A 5 23.75 -19.57 15.88
CA GLU A 5 22.90 -20.31 16.80
C GLU A 5 21.46 -19.74 16.91
N VAL A 6 21.25 -18.50 16.46
CA VAL A 6 19.93 -17.85 16.55
C VAL A 6 19.06 -18.30 15.35
N PRO A 7 17.92 -18.96 15.58
CA PRO A 7 17.02 -19.35 14.50
C PRO A 7 16.38 -18.13 13.84
N ILE A 8 16.46 -18.05 12.52
CA ILE A 8 15.87 -16.97 11.76
C ILE A 8 14.43 -17.32 11.39
N HIS A 9 13.50 -16.42 11.74
CA HIS A 9 12.11 -16.45 11.31
C HIS A 9 11.88 -15.37 10.26
N LEU A 10 11.35 -15.75 9.11
CA LEU A 10 11.08 -14.83 8.01
C LEU A 10 9.74 -14.14 8.21
N SER A 11 9.76 -12.82 8.18
CA SER A 11 8.55 -12.01 8.30
C SER A 11 7.60 -12.20 7.11
N VAL A 12 6.29 -12.03 7.35
CA VAL A 12 5.26 -11.92 6.31
C VAL A 12 5.57 -10.81 5.29
N GLN A 13 6.34 -9.81 5.68
CA GLN A 13 6.74 -8.70 4.80
C GLN A 13 7.72 -9.13 3.69
N ALA A 14 8.29 -10.34 3.77
CA ALA A 14 9.06 -10.92 2.67
C ALA A 14 8.20 -11.41 1.50
N ASN A 15 6.87 -11.38 1.66
CA ASN A 15 5.89 -11.76 0.65
C ASN A 15 6.14 -13.16 0.06
N THR A 16 6.22 -14.16 0.94
CA THR A 16 6.41 -15.55 0.54
C THR A 16 5.07 -16.17 0.19
N THR A 17 4.85 -16.44 -1.09
CA THR A 17 3.53 -16.82 -1.65
C THR A 17 3.50 -18.21 -2.30
N ASN A 18 4.61 -18.94 -2.34
CA ASN A 18 4.66 -20.25 -2.98
C ASN A 18 5.80 -21.12 -2.44
N TYR A 19 5.74 -22.43 -2.72
CA TYR A 19 6.74 -23.38 -2.25
C TYR A 19 8.15 -23.13 -2.82
N ALA A 20 8.29 -22.53 -4.00
CA ALA A 20 9.61 -22.25 -4.57
C ALA A 20 10.33 -21.17 -3.75
N SER A 21 9.61 -20.13 -3.34
CA SER A 21 10.12 -19.10 -2.41
C SER A 21 10.46 -19.70 -1.05
N VAL A 22 9.64 -20.62 -0.54
CA VAL A 22 9.91 -21.32 0.73
C VAL A 22 11.20 -22.14 0.63
N ARG A 23 11.41 -22.90 -0.43
CA ARG A 23 12.64 -23.65 -0.67
C ARG A 23 13.88 -22.78 -0.77
N PHE A 24 13.74 -21.61 -1.41
CA PHE A 24 14.82 -20.65 -1.45
C PHE A 24 15.22 -20.19 -0.03
N TRP A 25 14.26 -19.77 0.78
CA TRP A 25 14.53 -19.33 2.14
C TRP A 25 15.08 -20.46 3.03
N GLN A 26 14.60 -21.68 2.84
CA GLN A 26 15.12 -22.86 3.51
C GLN A 26 16.61 -23.08 3.16
N SER A 27 16.98 -22.91 1.89
CA SER A 27 18.34 -23.11 1.41
C SER A 27 19.35 -22.13 2.01
N VAL A 28 18.88 -20.93 2.40
CA VAL A 28 19.72 -19.92 3.09
C VAL A 28 19.65 -20.00 4.61
N GLY A 29 18.99 -21.04 5.16
CA GLY A 29 19.03 -21.34 6.59
C GLY A 29 17.90 -20.77 7.44
N VAL A 30 16.85 -20.22 6.83
CA VAL A 30 15.63 -19.81 7.54
C VAL A 30 14.96 -21.03 8.16
N LYS A 31 14.47 -20.92 9.40
CA LYS A 31 13.83 -22.02 10.15
C LYS A 31 12.33 -21.96 10.16
N ARG A 32 11.75 -20.75 10.15
CA ARG A 32 10.30 -20.54 10.12
C ARG A 32 9.95 -19.44 9.14
N ILE A 33 8.83 -19.60 8.44
CA ILE A 33 8.31 -18.63 7.48
C ILE A 33 6.88 -18.26 7.86
N ILE A 34 6.64 -16.96 8.06
CA ILE A 34 5.29 -16.40 8.17
C ILE A 34 4.82 -16.14 6.74
N LEU A 35 3.87 -16.95 6.27
CA LEU A 35 3.35 -16.90 4.91
C LEU A 35 2.55 -15.61 4.66
N SER A 36 2.49 -15.22 3.40
CA SER A 36 1.67 -14.09 2.95
C SER A 36 0.20 -14.29 3.28
N ARG A 37 -0.48 -13.20 3.63
CA ARG A 37 -1.91 -13.21 4.00
C ARG A 37 -2.85 -13.43 2.81
N GLU A 38 -2.33 -13.28 1.61
CA GLU A 38 -3.04 -13.42 0.33
C GLU A 38 -3.31 -14.87 -0.06
N LEU A 39 -2.63 -15.82 0.59
CA LEU A 39 -2.74 -17.24 0.28
C LEU A 39 -4.07 -17.84 0.77
N SER A 40 -4.68 -18.63 -0.08
CA SER A 40 -5.77 -19.53 0.27
C SER A 40 -5.28 -20.72 1.09
N LEU A 41 -6.20 -21.42 1.76
CA LEU A 41 -5.86 -22.63 2.52
C LEU A 41 -5.32 -23.74 1.62
N ASP A 42 -5.79 -23.84 0.37
CA ASP A 42 -5.31 -24.84 -0.59
C ASP A 42 -3.85 -24.56 -0.99
N GLU A 43 -3.49 -23.29 -1.24
CA GLU A 43 -2.12 -22.88 -1.51
C GLU A 43 -1.19 -23.12 -0.31
N VAL A 44 -1.68 -22.87 0.91
CA VAL A 44 -0.94 -23.20 2.14
C VAL A 44 -0.71 -24.71 2.25
N ALA A 45 -1.71 -25.53 1.93
CA ALA A 45 -1.58 -26.99 1.91
C ALA A 45 -0.56 -27.46 0.87
N GLU A 46 -0.59 -26.90 -0.34
CA GLU A 46 0.40 -27.18 -1.39
C GLU A 46 1.83 -26.86 -0.92
N ILE A 47 2.02 -25.69 -0.29
CA ILE A 47 3.32 -25.30 0.26
C ILE A 47 3.76 -26.29 1.33
N ARG A 48 2.84 -26.70 2.23
CA ARG A 48 3.12 -27.65 3.30
C ARG A 48 3.56 -29.00 2.77
N ASP A 49 2.86 -29.52 1.76
CA ASP A 49 3.17 -30.80 1.14
C ASP A 49 4.53 -30.76 0.41
N ALA A 50 4.83 -29.65 -0.27
CA ALA A 50 6.08 -29.46 -0.97
C ALA A 50 7.30 -29.21 -0.09
N CYS A 51 7.08 -28.70 1.14
CA CYS A 51 8.13 -28.29 2.09
C CYS A 51 7.82 -28.80 3.51
N PRO A 52 7.77 -30.14 3.73
CA PRO A 52 7.30 -30.73 5.00
C PRO A 52 8.21 -30.40 6.20
N ASP A 53 9.49 -30.13 5.97
CA ASP A 53 10.48 -29.84 7.02
C ASP A 53 10.56 -28.37 7.41
N MET A 54 9.82 -27.48 6.69
CA MET A 54 9.78 -26.06 7.01
C MET A 54 8.70 -25.74 8.05
N GLU A 55 9.03 -24.99 9.08
CA GLU A 55 8.03 -24.43 9.98
C GLU A 55 7.26 -23.31 9.29
N LEU A 56 5.95 -23.49 9.13
CA LEU A 56 5.07 -22.50 8.51
C LEU A 56 4.17 -21.86 9.57
N GLU A 57 3.98 -20.56 9.45
CA GLU A 57 3.09 -19.77 10.29
C GLU A 57 2.14 -18.96 9.41
N VAL A 58 0.86 -18.90 9.78
CA VAL A 58 -0.18 -18.15 9.06
C VAL A 58 -1.01 -17.31 10.01
N PHE A 59 -1.47 -16.15 9.54
CA PHE A 59 -2.41 -15.33 10.29
C PHE A 59 -3.82 -15.91 10.20
N VAL A 60 -4.42 -16.20 11.36
CA VAL A 60 -5.79 -16.76 11.45
C VAL A 60 -6.78 -15.77 12.03
N HIS A 61 -6.31 -14.74 12.76
CA HIS A 61 -7.15 -13.72 13.36
C HIS A 61 -6.36 -12.43 13.58
N GLY A 62 -7.05 -11.30 13.54
CA GLY A 62 -6.49 -9.98 13.84
C GLY A 62 -6.92 -8.90 12.84
N ALA A 63 -6.26 -7.76 12.94
CA ALA A 63 -6.51 -6.64 12.06
C ALA A 63 -5.99 -6.93 10.65
N LEU A 64 -6.89 -6.95 9.67
CA LEU A 64 -6.51 -7.14 8.27
C LEU A 64 -5.74 -5.93 7.75
N CYS A 65 -4.63 -6.19 7.08
CA CYS A 65 -3.90 -5.19 6.32
C CYS A 65 -4.51 -5.07 4.91
N ILE A 66 -4.80 -3.86 4.45
CA ILE A 66 -5.38 -3.62 3.11
C ILE A 66 -4.36 -3.79 1.98
N ALA A 67 -3.06 -3.62 2.27
CA ALA A 67 -2.00 -3.77 1.30
C ALA A 67 -1.53 -5.23 1.21
N TYR A 68 -1.05 -5.61 0.03
CA TYR A 68 -0.31 -6.86 -0.12
C TYR A 68 0.88 -6.92 0.84
N SER A 69 1.20 -8.12 1.32
CA SER A 69 2.32 -8.34 2.23
C SER A 69 3.63 -7.80 1.64
N GLY A 70 4.31 -6.93 2.39
CA GLY A 70 5.56 -6.29 1.95
C GLY A 70 5.42 -5.19 0.89
N ARG A 71 4.20 -4.72 0.59
CA ARG A 71 3.93 -3.75 -0.48
C ARG A 71 3.26 -2.47 0.01
N CYS A 72 3.13 -2.26 1.31
CA CYS A 72 2.52 -1.05 1.84
C CYS A 72 3.47 0.14 1.74
N LEU A 73 3.01 1.23 1.14
CA LEU A 73 3.75 2.49 1.04
C LEU A 73 3.11 3.61 1.85
N LEU A 74 1.88 3.41 2.35
CA LEU A 74 1.04 4.46 2.91
C LEU A 74 1.67 5.16 4.12
N SER A 75 2.20 4.40 5.09
CA SER A 75 2.89 4.99 6.24
C SER A 75 4.19 5.70 5.86
N GLY A 76 4.88 5.22 4.82
CA GLY A 76 6.05 5.90 4.27
C GLY A 76 5.68 7.25 3.65
N TYR A 77 4.58 7.27 2.91
CA TYR A 77 4.06 8.48 2.28
C TYR A 77 3.66 9.54 3.32
N PHE A 78 2.84 9.18 4.31
CA PHE A 78 2.33 10.15 5.29
C PHE A 78 3.33 10.54 6.39
N ASN A 79 4.16 9.60 6.85
CA ASN A 79 4.94 9.77 8.08
C ASN A 79 6.42 9.42 7.94
N HIS A 80 6.89 9.14 6.73
CA HIS A 80 8.27 8.70 6.47
C HIS A 80 8.68 7.47 7.30
N ARG A 81 7.70 6.58 7.62
CA ARG A 81 7.92 5.33 8.34
C ARG A 81 7.63 4.14 7.43
N ASP A 82 8.61 3.26 7.28
CA ASP A 82 8.45 2.08 6.43
C ASP A 82 7.66 0.98 7.14
N PRO A 83 6.39 0.72 6.74
CA PRO A 83 5.56 -0.31 7.34
C PRO A 83 6.09 -1.73 7.05
N ASN A 84 6.88 -1.90 5.98
CA ASN A 84 7.45 -3.18 5.59
C ASN A 84 8.64 -3.55 6.47
N GLN A 85 9.19 -2.59 7.21
CA GLN A 85 10.24 -2.79 8.23
C GLN A 85 9.70 -2.74 9.67
N GLY A 86 8.41 -2.92 9.87
CA GLY A 86 7.79 -2.99 11.19
C GLY A 86 7.42 -1.64 11.80
N SER A 87 7.53 -0.51 11.06
CA SER A 87 7.24 0.83 11.55
C SER A 87 5.89 1.37 11.08
N CYS A 88 4.87 0.50 10.95
CA CYS A 88 3.53 0.86 10.51
C CYS A 88 2.86 1.85 11.47
N THR A 89 2.27 2.94 10.92
CA THR A 89 1.50 3.94 11.68
C THR A 89 -0.01 3.74 11.56
N ASN A 90 -0.45 2.65 10.93
CA ASN A 90 -1.86 2.36 10.64
C ASN A 90 -2.59 3.47 9.85
N SER A 91 -1.87 4.16 8.96
CA SER A 91 -2.43 5.25 8.15
C SER A 91 -3.66 4.84 7.34
N CYS A 92 -3.78 3.57 6.95
CA CYS A 92 -4.97 3.02 6.29
C CYS A 92 -6.24 3.00 7.16
N ARG A 93 -6.16 3.39 8.44
CA ARG A 93 -7.26 3.39 9.41
C ARG A 93 -7.55 4.77 9.98
N TRP A 94 -6.89 5.80 9.45
CA TRP A 94 -7.17 7.18 9.82
C TRP A 94 -8.50 7.63 9.22
N ASP A 95 -8.95 8.79 9.65
CA ASP A 95 -10.17 9.38 9.14
C ASP A 95 -9.89 10.14 7.84
N TYR A 96 -10.61 9.78 6.78
CA TYR A 96 -10.45 10.34 5.45
C TYR A 96 -11.79 10.82 4.90
N LYS A 97 -11.76 11.96 4.21
CA LYS A 97 -12.89 12.49 3.46
C LYS A 97 -12.58 12.45 1.98
N LEU A 98 -13.57 12.05 1.18
CA LEU A 98 -13.48 12.06 -0.28
C LEU A 98 -14.23 13.25 -0.83
N HIS A 99 -13.62 13.94 -1.76
CA HIS A 99 -14.24 15.03 -2.52
C HIS A 99 -14.27 14.65 -3.99
N GLU A 100 -15.41 14.92 -4.66
CA GLU A 100 -15.47 14.77 -6.11
C GLU A 100 -14.51 15.75 -6.78
N ALA A 101 -13.86 15.29 -7.82
CA ALA A 101 -12.88 16.07 -8.54
C ALA A 101 -13.06 15.96 -10.06
N THR A 102 -12.60 16.98 -10.77
CA THR A 102 -12.47 17.00 -12.22
C THR A 102 -11.08 17.45 -12.64
N ASP A 103 -10.59 16.92 -13.74
CA ASP A 103 -9.40 17.44 -14.39
C ASP A 103 -9.72 18.72 -15.15
N ASN A 104 -8.84 19.71 -15.02
CA ASN A 104 -8.88 20.87 -15.90
C ASN A 104 -8.10 20.63 -17.20
N ALA A 105 -8.19 21.54 -18.13
CA ALA A 105 -7.49 21.45 -19.43
C ALA A 105 -5.93 21.43 -19.28
N ALA A 106 -5.40 21.82 -18.14
CA ALA A 106 -3.97 21.79 -17.83
C ALA A 106 -3.54 20.46 -17.16
N GLY A 107 -4.50 19.57 -16.85
CA GLY A 107 -4.26 18.30 -16.18
C GLY A 107 -4.16 18.42 -14.65
N ASP A 108 -4.59 19.53 -14.08
CA ASP A 108 -4.69 19.69 -12.63
C ASP A 108 -6.04 19.15 -12.14
N VAL A 109 -6.04 18.50 -11.00
CA VAL A 109 -7.24 17.96 -10.36
C VAL A 109 -7.86 19.04 -9.47
N GLN A 110 -9.13 19.36 -9.71
CA GLN A 110 -9.87 20.35 -8.93
C GLN A 110 -11.12 19.73 -8.31
N ALA A 111 -11.43 20.14 -7.07
CA ALA A 111 -12.64 19.69 -6.39
C ALA A 111 -13.91 20.21 -7.11
N CYS A 112 -14.88 19.33 -7.31
CA CYS A 112 -16.21 19.65 -7.81
C CYS A 112 -17.12 20.03 -6.63
N GLY A 113 -17.25 21.33 -6.35
CA GLY A 113 -18.17 21.82 -5.29
C GLY A 113 -17.55 21.80 -3.89
N ASN A 114 -18.33 22.32 -2.94
CA ASN A 114 -17.87 22.60 -1.57
C ASN A 114 -18.17 21.49 -0.55
N THR A 115 -18.62 20.31 -0.97
CA THR A 115 -19.10 19.29 -0.02
C THR A 115 -18.32 17.99 -0.14
N PRO A 116 -17.69 17.47 0.93
CA PRO A 116 -17.13 16.14 0.95
C PRO A 116 -18.22 15.09 0.76
N ILE A 117 -17.94 14.02 0.02
CA ILE A 117 -18.82 12.87 -0.04
C ILE A 117 -18.64 12.13 1.29
N GLY A 118 -19.63 12.22 2.18
CA GLY A 118 -19.64 11.40 3.39
C GLY A 118 -19.97 12.10 4.71
N ASN A 119 -20.02 13.44 4.78
CA ASN A 119 -20.52 14.10 5.98
C ASN A 119 -21.05 15.52 5.69
N PRO A 120 -22.38 15.76 5.80
CA PRO A 120 -22.99 17.05 5.42
C PRO A 120 -22.67 18.23 6.36
N GLN A 121 -21.86 18.06 7.39
CA GLN A 121 -21.69 19.08 8.44
C GLN A 121 -20.39 19.89 8.38
N ASP A 122 -19.47 19.54 7.48
CA ASP A 122 -18.13 20.18 7.41
C ASP A 122 -17.92 20.90 6.07
N ALA A 123 -18.61 22.02 5.86
CA ALA A 123 -18.32 22.91 4.73
C ALA A 123 -17.11 23.80 5.05
N GLY A 124 -15.91 23.37 4.68
CA GLY A 124 -14.68 24.15 4.76
C GLY A 124 -14.12 24.46 3.37
N ALA A 125 -13.27 25.45 3.28
CA ALA A 125 -12.75 26.01 2.03
C ALA A 125 -12.19 24.96 1.07
N VAL A 126 -12.61 25.05 -0.20
CA VAL A 126 -12.12 24.19 -1.27
C VAL A 126 -10.67 24.56 -1.59
N GLY A 127 -9.76 23.63 -1.38
CA GLY A 127 -8.37 23.75 -1.85
C GLY A 127 -8.23 23.19 -3.27
N THR A 128 -7.29 23.73 -4.02
CA THR A 128 -6.84 23.17 -5.30
C THR A 128 -5.57 22.37 -5.06
N ALA A 129 -5.60 21.08 -5.37
CA ALA A 129 -4.39 20.26 -5.36
C ALA A 129 -3.70 20.38 -6.72
N THR A 130 -2.52 20.97 -6.74
CA THR A 130 -1.68 21.03 -7.94
C THR A 130 -0.76 19.83 -7.95
N ARG A 131 -0.74 19.08 -9.05
CA ARG A 131 0.29 18.04 -9.25
C ARG A 131 1.66 18.73 -9.23
N SER A 132 2.48 18.44 -8.21
CA SER A 132 3.86 18.88 -8.24
C SER A 132 4.56 18.20 -9.43
N ARG A 133 4.98 18.99 -10.41
CA ARG A 133 5.89 18.49 -11.44
C ARG A 133 7.17 18.08 -10.71
N LEU A 134 7.42 16.77 -10.63
CA LEU A 134 8.75 16.30 -10.29
C LEU A 134 9.72 16.89 -11.32
N ASP A 135 10.65 17.67 -10.83
CA ASP A 135 11.79 18.12 -11.63
C ASP A 135 12.60 16.89 -12.04
N THR A 136 12.47 16.49 -13.30
CA THR A 136 13.04 15.27 -13.89
C THR A 136 14.54 15.37 -14.15
N THR A 137 15.27 16.26 -13.49
CA THR A 137 16.70 16.45 -13.71
C THR A 137 17.61 15.60 -12.82
N GLN A 138 17.09 14.78 -11.91
CA GLN A 138 17.92 13.82 -11.16
C GLN A 138 17.34 12.38 -11.19
N GLY A 139 17.81 11.67 -12.16
CA GLY A 139 18.02 10.27 -12.43
C GLY A 139 17.35 9.20 -11.54
N LEU A 140 16.50 8.49 -12.06
CA LEU A 140 16.31 7.07 -12.37
C LEU A 140 14.88 6.89 -12.90
N ALA A 141 14.74 6.98 -14.22
CA ALA A 141 13.51 6.62 -14.88
C ALA A 141 13.29 5.11 -14.79
N LEU A 142 12.58 4.64 -13.76
CA LEU A 142 11.76 3.46 -13.88
C LEU A 142 10.42 3.93 -14.45
N GLY A 143 10.20 3.57 -15.71
CA GLY A 143 9.23 4.14 -16.61
C GLY A 143 7.78 4.13 -16.11
N GLY A 144 7.08 5.16 -16.51
CA GLY A 144 5.64 5.30 -16.45
C GLY A 144 5.20 6.38 -15.47
N GLY A 145 5.21 7.65 -15.93
CA GLY A 145 4.35 8.66 -15.32
C GLY A 145 2.88 8.19 -15.41
N PRO A 146 1.99 8.66 -14.53
CA PRO A 146 0.61 8.25 -14.53
C PRO A 146 0.00 8.49 -15.91
N ARG A 147 -0.30 7.40 -16.61
CA ARG A 147 -1.08 7.46 -17.82
C ARG A 147 -2.53 7.58 -17.36
N HIS A 148 -3.18 8.70 -17.63
CA HIS A 148 -4.62 8.76 -17.63
C HIS A 148 -5.14 7.68 -18.57
N ILE A 149 -5.59 6.57 -17.99
CA ILE A 149 -6.37 5.59 -18.71
C ILE A 149 -7.78 6.20 -18.77
N GLY A 150 -8.18 6.66 -19.94
CA GLY A 150 -9.43 7.36 -20.14
C GLY A 150 -10.60 6.59 -19.53
N GLY A 151 -11.30 7.23 -18.56
CA GLY A 151 -12.47 6.71 -17.89
C GLY A 151 -12.33 6.48 -16.40
N SER A 152 -11.16 6.57 -15.79
CA SER A 152 -10.99 6.51 -14.34
C SER A 152 -11.59 7.76 -13.68
N LYS A 153 -12.32 7.53 -12.57
CA LYS A 153 -12.81 8.63 -11.73
C LYS A 153 -11.66 9.15 -10.90
N VAL A 154 -11.44 10.45 -10.95
CA VAL A 154 -10.46 11.13 -10.11
C VAL A 154 -11.18 11.74 -8.91
N TRP A 155 -10.59 11.60 -7.73
CA TRP A 155 -11.11 12.12 -6.47
C TRP A 155 -10.00 12.89 -5.76
N LEU A 156 -10.38 13.70 -4.79
CA LEU A 156 -9.45 14.32 -3.84
C LEU A 156 -9.67 13.71 -2.45
N LEU A 157 -8.58 13.26 -1.83
CA LEU A 157 -8.57 12.71 -0.49
C LEU A 157 -8.08 13.77 0.49
N GLU A 158 -8.82 13.98 1.58
CA GLU A 158 -8.44 14.81 2.70
C GLU A 158 -8.27 13.94 3.93
N GLU A 159 -7.13 14.05 4.61
CA GLU A 159 -6.87 13.33 5.86
C GLU A 159 -7.28 14.22 7.06
N GLY A 160 -8.01 13.64 8.04
CA GLY A 160 -8.67 14.38 9.12
C GLY A 160 -7.77 15.25 10.00
N THR A 161 -6.47 14.92 10.15
CA THR A 161 -5.51 15.73 10.91
C THR A 161 -4.83 16.82 10.07
N ARG A 162 -5.08 16.84 8.76
CA ARG A 162 -4.52 17.80 7.78
C ARG A 162 -5.63 18.47 6.96
N PRO A 163 -6.53 19.20 7.62
CA PRO A 163 -7.65 19.83 6.93
C PRO A 163 -7.15 20.83 5.87
N GLY A 164 -7.73 20.72 4.66
CA GLY A 164 -7.36 21.56 3.52
C GLY A 164 -6.17 21.04 2.68
N GLU A 165 -5.46 20.02 3.11
CA GLU A 165 -4.48 19.33 2.27
C GLU A 165 -5.19 18.24 1.46
N LEU A 166 -5.42 18.51 0.17
CA LEU A 166 -6.12 17.64 -0.75
C LEU A 166 -5.12 16.85 -1.59
N MET A 167 -5.25 15.52 -1.56
CA MET A 167 -4.40 14.59 -2.31
C MET A 167 -5.21 13.98 -3.44
N PRO A 168 -4.80 14.13 -4.73
CA PRO A 168 -5.50 13.47 -5.81
C PRO A 168 -5.34 11.96 -5.71
N ILE A 169 -6.45 11.25 -5.88
CA ILE A 169 -6.49 9.80 -5.96
C ILE A 169 -7.23 9.36 -7.21
N GLU A 170 -6.84 8.24 -7.75
CA GLU A 170 -7.43 7.58 -8.89
C GLU A 170 -7.78 6.15 -8.53
N GLU A 171 -8.89 5.66 -9.03
CA GLU A 171 -9.32 4.28 -8.83
C GLU A 171 -9.57 3.61 -10.18
N ASP A 172 -8.99 2.42 -10.34
CA ASP A 172 -9.22 1.54 -11.47
C ASP A 172 -9.61 0.13 -11.01
N GLU A 173 -9.72 -0.81 -11.94
CA GLU A 173 -10.06 -2.21 -11.65
C GLU A 173 -9.00 -2.96 -10.80
N HIS A 174 -7.81 -2.40 -10.66
CA HIS A 174 -6.69 -3.02 -9.92
C HIS A 174 -6.49 -2.39 -8.54
N GLY A 175 -7.04 -1.22 -8.26
CA GLY A 175 -6.93 -0.57 -6.96
C GLY A 175 -7.08 0.94 -6.95
N THR A 176 -6.76 1.52 -5.80
CA THR A 176 -6.81 2.96 -5.55
C THR A 176 -5.39 3.49 -5.34
N TYR A 177 -5.05 4.55 -6.02
CA TYR A 177 -3.69 5.12 -6.06
C TYR A 177 -3.71 6.58 -5.65
N ILE A 178 -2.80 6.98 -4.76
CA ILE A 178 -2.54 8.40 -4.48
C ILE A 178 -1.61 8.92 -5.56
N LEU A 179 -2.02 9.97 -6.25
CA LEU A 179 -1.25 10.60 -7.31
C LEU A 179 -0.32 11.66 -6.70
N ASN A 180 0.91 11.68 -7.16
CA ASN A 180 1.94 12.65 -6.74
C ASN A 180 2.23 13.63 -7.87
#